data_510c81e7b288cc414a61a0cdcb521fec
#
_entry.id   510c81e7b288cc414a61a0cdcb521fec
#
_cell.length_a   1.000
_cell.length_b   1.000
_cell.length_c   1.000
_cell.angle_alpha   90.00
_cell.angle_beta   90.00
_cell.angle_gamma   90.00
#
_symmetry.space_group_name_H-M   'P 1'
#
loop_
_entity.id
_entity.type
_entity.pdbx_description
1 polymer ?
#
loop_
_entity_poly.entity_id
_entity_poly.type
_entity_poly.pdbx_seq_one_letter_code
_entity_poly.pdbx_strand_id
1 'polypeptide(L)'
;SIDINEEHGSLKHDLNLPFEKKDYFNKFDIVTDVGSCEHVFNIPEAYKTVHKITKPGGLIIIYQAKIGGNGYYQFDRFFFESLAAANNYKIVISNYTIILNEKTKEGSYKQFRIPFSQDFLNIINKESVKNVGLEIIFQKNEDSEFKIPYQGSLMKIEYNNFGYNKVFHRDDLSYSFIPQHKISDITLKQLIKEFISRLKEKMGRKFRRLK
;
A
#
# COMPACT_ATOMS: atom_id res chain seq x y z
N SER A 1 1.31 -9.61 16.88
CA SER A 1 2.22 -9.16 15.79
C SER A 1 3.23 -10.24 15.44
N ILE A 2 3.89 -10.05 14.31
CA ILE A 2 5.06 -10.83 13.88
C ILE A 2 6.24 -9.87 13.85
N ASP A 3 7.35 -10.24 14.48
CA ASP A 3 8.58 -9.45 14.49
C ASP A 3 9.81 -10.36 14.64
N ILE A 4 10.99 -9.88 14.20
CA ILE A 4 12.25 -10.61 14.34
C ILE A 4 12.79 -10.57 15.77
N ASN A 5 12.48 -9.51 16.52
CA ASN A 5 13.00 -9.24 17.86
C ASN A 5 12.18 -9.85 19.01
N GLU A 6 10.99 -10.38 18.73
CA GLU A 6 10.10 -11.01 19.73
C GLU A 6 9.62 -10.07 20.85
N GLU A 7 9.80 -8.76 20.68
CA GLU A 7 9.38 -7.77 21.67
C GLU A 7 7.86 -7.64 21.75
N HIS A 8 7.36 -7.19 22.91
CA HIS A 8 5.94 -6.94 23.17
C HIS A 8 5.01 -8.13 22.90
N GLY A 9 5.49 -9.36 23.07
CA GLY A 9 4.71 -10.57 22.81
C GLY A 9 4.48 -10.87 21.34
N SER A 10 5.29 -10.34 20.46
CA SER A 10 5.25 -10.67 19.04
C SER A 10 5.75 -12.10 18.78
N LEU A 11 5.18 -12.70 17.75
CA LEU A 11 5.65 -13.99 17.26
C LEU A 11 6.99 -13.79 16.54
N LYS A 12 8.06 -14.40 17.05
CA LYS A 12 9.38 -14.35 16.44
C LYS A 12 9.37 -15.04 15.09
N HIS A 13 9.59 -14.28 14.03
CA HIS A 13 9.74 -14.78 12.67
C HIS A 13 10.34 -13.71 11.76
N ASP A 14 11.29 -14.13 10.92
CA ASP A 14 11.82 -13.32 9.83
C ASP A 14 10.92 -13.47 8.61
N LEU A 15 10.26 -12.39 8.19
CA LEU A 15 9.37 -12.36 7.03
C LEU A 15 10.10 -12.62 5.68
N ASN A 16 11.43 -12.63 5.66
CA ASN A 16 12.19 -13.07 4.51
C ASN A 16 12.14 -14.60 4.31
N LEU A 17 11.77 -15.35 5.34
CA LEU A 17 11.78 -16.80 5.37
C LEU A 17 10.38 -17.40 5.27
N PRO A 18 10.24 -18.65 4.79
CA PRO A 18 8.96 -19.33 4.74
C PRO A 18 8.29 -19.44 6.13
N PHE A 19 7.03 -19.05 6.19
CA PHE A 19 6.24 -19.19 7.41
C PHE A 19 5.60 -20.58 7.47
N GLU A 20 6.08 -21.40 8.43
CA GLU A 20 5.69 -22.81 8.53
C GLU A 20 4.83 -23.13 9.78
N LYS A 21 4.51 -22.12 10.61
CA LYS A 21 3.72 -22.30 11.85
C LYS A 21 2.24 -22.48 11.52
N LYS A 22 1.86 -23.73 11.23
CA LYS A 22 0.50 -24.10 10.75
C LYS A 22 -0.63 -23.69 11.69
N ASP A 23 -0.40 -23.60 13.01
CA ASP A 23 -1.39 -23.17 13.99
C ASP A 23 -1.89 -21.73 13.78
N TYR A 24 -1.20 -20.97 12.95
CA TYR A 24 -1.57 -19.60 12.57
C TYR A 24 -2.20 -19.49 11.19
N PHE A 25 -2.28 -20.58 10.42
CA PHE A 25 -2.89 -20.57 9.10
C PHE A 25 -4.38 -20.33 9.20
N ASN A 26 -4.90 -19.43 8.35
CA ASN A 26 -6.32 -19.06 8.30
C ASN A 26 -6.89 -18.70 9.69
N LYS A 27 -6.09 -18.04 10.52
CA LYS A 27 -6.46 -17.78 11.92
C LYS A 27 -7.04 -16.39 12.16
N PHE A 28 -6.61 -15.39 11.39
CA PHE A 28 -6.92 -14.00 11.68
C PHE A 28 -7.98 -13.44 10.75
N ASP A 29 -8.96 -12.75 11.34
CA ASP A 29 -10.01 -12.05 10.62
C ASP A 29 -9.49 -10.74 10.00
N ILE A 30 -8.45 -10.15 10.62
CA ILE A 30 -7.78 -8.94 10.15
C ILE A 30 -6.28 -9.14 10.27
N VAL A 31 -5.57 -8.89 9.16
CA VAL A 31 -4.11 -8.83 9.11
C VAL A 31 -3.70 -7.46 8.58
N THR A 32 -2.75 -6.81 9.25
CA THR A 32 -2.28 -5.48 8.87
C THR A 32 -0.82 -5.48 8.46
N ASP A 33 -0.51 -4.74 7.40
CA ASP A 33 0.83 -4.40 6.96
C ASP A 33 0.94 -2.87 6.84
N VAL A 34 1.40 -2.24 7.90
CA VAL A 34 1.51 -0.79 8.01
C VAL A 34 3.00 -0.40 7.98
N GLY A 35 3.55 -0.31 6.77
CA GLY A 35 4.95 0.05 6.57
C GLY A 35 5.95 -1.03 7.00
N SER A 36 5.55 -2.31 7.06
CA SER A 36 6.45 -3.40 7.44
C SER A 36 7.09 -4.07 6.24
N CYS A 37 6.28 -4.45 5.25
CA CYS A 37 6.78 -5.20 4.10
C CYS A 37 7.74 -4.40 3.22
N GLU A 38 7.70 -3.06 3.24
CA GLU A 38 8.67 -2.23 2.52
C GLU A 38 10.12 -2.41 3.01
N HIS A 39 10.30 -2.93 4.24
CA HIS A 39 11.59 -3.23 4.86
C HIS A 39 12.02 -4.69 4.71
N VAL A 40 11.19 -5.55 4.12
CA VAL A 40 11.49 -6.97 3.90
C VAL A 40 12.05 -7.17 2.50
N PHE A 41 13.26 -7.74 2.39
CA PHE A 41 13.90 -7.93 1.09
C PHE A 41 13.18 -8.97 0.22
N ASN A 42 12.67 -10.05 0.83
CA ASN A 42 11.90 -11.09 0.15
C ASN A 42 10.39 -10.81 0.21
N ILE A 43 9.95 -9.80 -0.52
CA ILE A 43 8.54 -9.36 -0.59
C ILE A 43 7.55 -10.49 -0.90
N PRO A 44 7.81 -11.41 -1.87
CA PRO A 44 6.88 -12.49 -2.14
C PRO A 44 6.62 -13.37 -0.92
N GLU A 45 7.64 -13.66 -0.11
CA GLU A 45 7.48 -14.50 1.07
C GLU A 45 6.71 -13.76 2.19
N ALA A 46 6.94 -12.45 2.35
CA ALA A 46 6.17 -11.64 3.29
C ALA A 46 4.67 -11.66 2.97
N TYR A 47 4.29 -11.43 1.70
CA TYR A 47 2.87 -11.46 1.30
C TYR A 47 2.29 -12.88 1.28
N LYS A 48 3.09 -13.90 1.04
CA LYS A 48 2.68 -15.29 1.22
C LYS A 48 2.37 -15.60 2.69
N THR A 49 3.14 -15.06 3.63
CA THR A 49 2.85 -15.17 5.07
C THR A 49 1.53 -14.47 5.40
N VAL A 50 1.33 -13.22 4.94
CA VAL A 50 0.08 -12.47 5.12
C VAL A 50 -1.12 -13.27 4.58
N HIS A 51 -0.99 -13.86 3.38
CA HIS A 51 -2.03 -14.70 2.79
C HIS A 51 -2.36 -15.91 3.65
N LYS A 52 -1.32 -16.66 4.09
CA LYS A 52 -1.49 -17.90 4.86
C LYS A 52 -2.20 -17.68 6.20
N ILE A 53 -1.89 -16.58 6.90
CA ILE A 53 -2.45 -16.33 8.21
C ILE A 53 -3.83 -15.68 8.19
N THR A 54 -4.23 -15.08 7.08
CA THR A 54 -5.56 -14.45 6.92
C THR A 54 -6.60 -15.51 6.61
N LYS A 55 -7.74 -15.51 7.33
CA LYS A 55 -8.90 -16.37 7.06
C LYS A 55 -9.52 -16.07 5.70
N PRO A 56 -10.19 -17.07 5.06
CA PRO A 56 -11.20 -16.78 4.04
C PRO A 56 -12.27 -15.82 4.60
N GLY A 57 -12.63 -14.81 3.83
CA GLY A 57 -13.49 -13.70 4.28
C GLY A 57 -12.79 -12.62 5.11
N GLY A 58 -11.58 -12.87 5.59
CA GLY A 58 -10.79 -11.93 6.37
C GLY A 58 -10.24 -10.76 5.56
N LEU A 59 -9.85 -9.71 6.25
CA LEU A 59 -9.34 -8.47 5.66
C LEU A 59 -7.81 -8.39 5.78
N ILE A 60 -7.18 -7.94 4.70
CA ILE A 60 -5.76 -7.57 4.66
C ILE A 60 -5.72 -6.06 4.47
N ILE A 61 -5.22 -5.34 5.48
CA ILE A 61 -5.13 -3.88 5.49
C ILE A 61 -3.68 -3.49 5.26
N ILE A 62 -3.42 -2.80 4.16
CA ILE A 62 -2.08 -2.43 3.73
C ILE A 62 -1.96 -0.91 3.68
N TYR A 63 -0.91 -0.40 4.30
CA TYR A 63 -0.48 0.98 4.17
C TYR A 63 1.01 1.00 3.87
N GLN A 64 1.39 1.42 2.65
CA GLN A 64 2.77 1.41 2.19
C GLN A 64 3.18 2.76 1.60
N ALA A 65 4.46 3.05 1.62
CA ALA A 65 5.00 4.27 1.02
C ALA A 65 5.00 4.17 -0.51
N LYS A 66 4.46 5.21 -1.16
CA LYS A 66 4.61 5.46 -2.61
C LYS A 66 5.74 6.45 -2.88
N ILE A 67 5.84 7.49 -2.06
CA ILE A 67 6.87 8.53 -2.15
C ILE A 67 7.29 8.90 -0.72
N GLY A 68 8.60 9.02 -0.48
CA GLY A 68 9.15 9.47 0.80
C GLY A 68 9.32 8.39 1.85
N GLY A 69 9.16 7.11 1.50
CA GLY A 69 9.49 5.98 2.36
C GLY A 69 10.99 5.82 2.59
N ASN A 70 11.34 5.07 3.63
CA ASN A 70 12.71 4.75 4.03
C ASN A 70 13.02 3.24 3.95
N GLY A 71 12.09 2.44 3.41
CA GLY A 71 12.26 1.01 3.19
C GLY A 71 13.09 0.69 1.95
N TYR A 72 13.33 -0.59 1.71
CA TYR A 72 13.97 -1.09 0.48
C TYR A 72 13.12 -0.81 -0.75
N TYR A 73 11.77 -0.79 -0.60
CA TYR A 73 10.83 -0.71 -1.69
C TYR A 73 9.90 0.47 -1.54
N GLN A 74 9.57 1.06 -2.69
CA GLN A 74 8.45 1.95 -2.87
C GLN A 74 7.46 1.26 -3.80
N PHE A 75 6.24 1.05 -3.32
CA PHE A 75 5.26 0.30 -4.07
C PHE A 75 4.52 1.16 -5.09
N ASP A 76 4.09 0.51 -6.17
CA ASP A 76 3.10 1.05 -7.08
C ASP A 76 1.75 0.35 -6.87
N ARG A 77 0.66 1.05 -7.22
CA ARG A 77 -0.68 0.47 -7.17
C ARG A 77 -0.80 -0.82 -7.98
N PHE A 78 -0.07 -0.92 -9.10
CA PHE A 78 -0.08 -2.10 -9.96
C PHE A 78 0.42 -3.36 -9.26
N PHE A 79 1.34 -3.22 -8.32
CA PHE A 79 1.77 -4.35 -7.50
C PHE A 79 0.58 -4.95 -6.74
N PHE A 80 -0.21 -4.11 -6.07
CA PHE A 80 -1.34 -4.56 -5.27
C PHE A 80 -2.53 -4.99 -6.12
N GLU A 81 -2.81 -4.32 -7.23
CA GLU A 81 -3.81 -4.75 -8.21
C GLU A 81 -3.47 -6.15 -8.75
N SER A 82 -2.20 -6.39 -9.10
CA SER A 82 -1.73 -7.69 -9.57
C SER A 82 -1.78 -8.76 -8.48
N LEU A 83 -1.44 -8.40 -7.24
CA LEU A 83 -1.51 -9.28 -6.09
C LEU A 83 -2.95 -9.75 -5.83
N ALA A 84 -3.91 -8.81 -5.90
CA ALA A 84 -5.33 -9.10 -5.73
C ALA A 84 -5.84 -10.03 -6.83
N ALA A 85 -5.46 -9.77 -8.08
CA ALA A 85 -5.87 -10.60 -9.20
C ALA A 85 -5.32 -12.02 -9.14
N ALA A 86 -4.02 -12.18 -8.84
CA ALA A 86 -3.39 -13.49 -8.76
C ALA A 86 -4.01 -14.36 -7.65
N ASN A 87 -4.44 -13.74 -6.54
CA ASN A 87 -4.91 -14.44 -5.35
C ASN A 87 -6.43 -14.34 -5.14
N ASN A 88 -7.18 -13.90 -6.15
CA ASN A 88 -8.63 -13.75 -6.10
C ASN A 88 -9.12 -12.91 -4.90
N TYR A 89 -8.37 -11.86 -4.55
CA TYR A 89 -8.81 -10.95 -3.50
C TYR A 89 -9.82 -9.94 -4.06
N LYS A 90 -10.83 -9.64 -3.26
CA LYS A 90 -11.71 -8.49 -3.52
C LYS A 90 -11.02 -7.23 -3.00
N ILE A 91 -10.83 -6.24 -3.86
CA ILE A 91 -10.37 -4.92 -3.44
C ILE A 91 -11.54 -4.17 -2.83
N VAL A 92 -11.46 -3.87 -1.52
CA VAL A 92 -12.48 -3.13 -0.77
C VAL A 92 -12.18 -1.63 -0.81
N ILE A 93 -10.90 -1.27 -0.60
CA ILE A 93 -10.40 0.11 -0.66
C ILE A 93 -9.11 0.13 -1.45
N SER A 94 -8.93 1.17 -2.25
CA SER A 94 -7.68 1.46 -2.94
C SER A 94 -7.51 2.97 -3.12
N ASN A 95 -6.70 3.58 -2.26
CA ASN A 95 -6.51 5.01 -2.19
C ASN A 95 -5.03 5.39 -2.24
N TYR A 96 -4.75 6.57 -2.79
CA TYR A 96 -3.56 7.32 -2.43
C TYR A 96 -3.85 8.15 -1.16
N THR A 97 -2.94 8.14 -0.21
CA THR A 97 -2.99 8.98 0.97
C THR A 97 -1.94 10.07 0.85
N ILE A 98 -2.40 11.31 0.80
CA ILE A 98 -1.51 12.48 0.78
C ILE A 98 -1.40 13.01 2.20
N ILE A 99 -0.19 13.07 2.71
CA ILE A 99 0.09 13.67 4.02
C ILE A 99 0.62 15.08 3.80
N LEU A 100 -0.11 16.06 4.30
CA LEU A 100 0.31 17.46 4.27
C LEU A 100 1.20 17.79 5.47
N ASN A 101 2.15 18.73 5.31
CA ASN A 101 2.96 19.26 6.43
C ASN A 101 2.16 20.18 7.37
N GLU A 102 0.84 20.13 7.32
CA GLU A 102 -0.06 20.88 8.18
C GLU A 102 -0.63 19.96 9.28
N LYS A 103 -0.45 20.36 10.54
CA LYS A 103 -1.00 19.63 11.68
C LYS A 103 -2.45 20.02 11.95
N THR A 104 -3.23 19.07 12.43
CA THR A 104 -4.55 19.30 13.01
C THR A 104 -4.40 20.01 14.38
N LYS A 105 -5.51 20.43 14.97
CA LYS A 105 -5.50 20.98 16.33
C LYS A 105 -4.99 19.97 17.38
N GLU A 106 -5.19 18.68 17.13
CA GLU A 106 -4.76 17.56 17.97
C GLU A 106 -3.27 17.17 17.72
N GLY A 107 -2.57 17.88 16.84
CA GLY A 107 -1.15 17.65 16.56
C GLY A 107 -0.84 16.60 15.49
N SER A 108 -1.85 15.90 14.97
CA SER A 108 -1.70 14.95 13.87
C SER A 108 -1.55 15.68 12.53
N TYR A 109 -0.90 15.04 11.55
CA TYR A 109 -0.83 15.61 10.20
C TYR A 109 -2.17 15.48 9.49
N LYS A 110 -2.55 16.50 8.73
CA LYS A 110 -3.71 16.43 7.85
C LYS A 110 -3.46 15.43 6.72
N GLN A 111 -4.44 14.56 6.50
CA GLN A 111 -4.41 13.55 5.46
C GLN A 111 -5.59 13.71 4.52
N PHE A 112 -5.34 13.44 3.23
CA PHE A 112 -6.38 13.31 2.21
C PHE A 112 -6.27 11.92 1.60
N ARG A 113 -7.41 11.27 1.41
CA ARG A 113 -7.52 10.00 0.71
C ARG A 113 -8.16 10.24 -0.64
N ILE A 114 -7.47 9.83 -1.68
CA ILE A 114 -7.91 9.99 -3.06
C ILE A 114 -7.90 8.62 -3.70
N PRO A 115 -8.99 8.18 -4.33
CA PRO A 115 -9.00 6.93 -5.05
C PRO A 115 -7.90 6.83 -6.09
N PHE A 116 -7.44 5.62 -6.37
CA PHE A 116 -6.49 5.39 -7.44
C PHE A 116 -7.05 5.93 -8.76
N SER A 117 -6.42 6.96 -9.30
CA SER A 117 -6.78 7.58 -10.57
C SER A 117 -5.54 7.91 -11.39
N GLN A 118 -5.69 7.89 -12.72
CA GLN A 118 -4.62 8.29 -13.62
C GLN A 118 -4.32 9.79 -13.51
N ASP A 119 -5.36 10.60 -13.29
CA ASP A 119 -5.19 12.05 -13.15
C ASP A 119 -4.32 12.41 -11.96
N PHE A 120 -4.54 11.72 -10.83
CA PHE A 120 -3.70 11.90 -9.65
C PHE A 120 -2.24 11.50 -9.90
N LEU A 121 -1.99 10.39 -10.62
CA LEU A 121 -0.64 9.99 -11.01
C LEU A 121 0.05 11.07 -11.84
N ASN A 122 -0.70 11.71 -12.76
CA ASN A 122 -0.18 12.80 -13.58
C ASN A 122 0.18 14.03 -12.73
N ILE A 123 -0.60 14.34 -11.71
CA ILE A 123 -0.33 15.44 -10.77
C ILE A 123 0.88 15.12 -9.91
N ILE A 124 0.96 13.93 -9.33
CA ILE A 124 2.11 13.51 -8.52
C ILE A 124 3.41 13.65 -9.30
N ASN A 125 3.43 13.19 -10.54
CA ASN A 125 4.63 13.22 -11.39
C ASN A 125 5.05 14.64 -11.79
N LYS A 126 4.12 15.60 -11.80
CA LYS A 126 4.37 17.00 -12.20
C LYS A 126 4.77 17.89 -11.03
N GLU A 127 4.23 17.67 -9.84
CA GLU A 127 4.29 18.62 -8.73
C GLU A 127 5.18 18.19 -7.57
N SER A 128 5.95 17.11 -7.67
CA SER A 128 6.89 16.65 -6.62
C SER A 128 6.26 16.57 -5.21
N VAL A 129 5.04 16.04 -5.09
CA VAL A 129 4.40 15.79 -3.80
C VAL A 129 5.25 14.83 -2.98
N LYS A 130 5.67 15.23 -1.77
CA LYS A 130 6.70 14.51 -1.02
C LYS A 130 6.18 13.27 -0.29
N ASN A 131 4.99 13.32 0.29
CA ASN A 131 4.50 12.22 1.13
C ASN A 131 3.20 11.68 0.53
N VAL A 132 3.32 10.58 -0.18
CA VAL A 132 2.18 9.84 -0.71
C VAL A 132 2.28 8.40 -0.22
N GLY A 133 1.24 7.92 0.42
CA GLY A 133 1.05 6.52 0.76
C GLY A 133 0.05 5.84 -0.15
N LEU A 134 0.08 4.52 -0.13
CA LEU A 134 -0.92 3.63 -0.70
C LEU A 134 -1.70 3.02 0.47
N GLU A 135 -3.00 3.16 0.47
CA GLU A 135 -3.92 2.52 1.41
C GLU A 135 -4.78 1.53 0.63
N ILE A 136 -4.62 0.25 0.92
CA ILE A 136 -5.35 -0.81 0.24
C ILE A 136 -5.95 -1.74 1.28
N ILE A 137 -7.21 -2.11 1.08
CA ILE A 137 -7.86 -3.14 1.88
C ILE A 137 -8.35 -4.23 0.93
N PHE A 138 -7.85 -5.44 1.13
CA PHE A 138 -8.34 -6.63 0.47
C PHE A 138 -9.24 -7.43 1.38
N GLN A 139 -10.20 -8.14 0.79
CA GLN A 139 -10.87 -9.27 1.40
C GLN A 139 -10.38 -10.55 0.71
N LYS A 140 -9.85 -11.48 1.50
CA LYS A 140 -9.46 -12.81 1.01
C LYS A 140 -10.73 -13.62 0.76
N ASN A 141 -10.99 -14.03 -0.48
CA ASN A 141 -12.24 -14.70 -0.81
C ASN A 141 -12.23 -16.20 -0.45
N GLU A 142 -11.10 -16.87 -0.56
CA GLU A 142 -11.00 -18.32 -0.46
C GLU A 142 -9.69 -18.78 0.18
N ASP A 143 -9.65 -20.02 0.64
CA ASP A 143 -8.43 -20.70 1.06
C ASP A 143 -7.80 -21.37 -0.17
N SER A 144 -6.88 -20.68 -0.79
CA SER A 144 -6.14 -21.14 -1.96
C SER A 144 -4.65 -21.05 -1.72
N GLU A 145 -3.85 -21.71 -2.53
CA GLU A 145 -2.40 -21.53 -2.52
C GLU A 145 -2.06 -20.12 -3.00
N PHE A 146 -1.12 -19.46 -2.31
CA PHE A 146 -0.62 -18.15 -2.71
C PHE A 146 0.03 -18.20 -4.09
N LYS A 147 -0.39 -17.33 -4.97
CA LYS A 147 0.14 -17.18 -6.32
C LYS A 147 0.96 -15.90 -6.44
N ILE A 148 2.16 -16.02 -6.97
CA ILE A 148 3.01 -14.88 -7.28
C ILE A 148 2.38 -14.10 -8.45
N PRO A 149 2.14 -12.77 -8.30
CA PRO A 149 1.53 -11.99 -9.35
C PRO A 149 2.47 -11.78 -10.54
N TYR A 150 1.88 -11.67 -11.73
CA TYR A 150 2.57 -11.23 -12.94
C TYR A 150 2.11 -9.82 -13.32
N GLN A 151 2.99 -9.06 -13.94
CA GLN A 151 2.63 -7.77 -14.51
C GLN A 151 1.84 -7.98 -15.83
N GLY A 152 0.51 -8.10 -15.70
CA GLY A 152 -0.39 -8.59 -16.73
C GLY A 152 -0.45 -7.79 -18.03
N SER A 153 -0.06 -6.51 -18.00
CA SER A 153 -0.02 -5.68 -19.22
C SER A 153 1.03 -6.14 -20.24
N LEU A 154 2.05 -6.88 -19.80
CA LEU A 154 3.13 -7.39 -20.65
C LEU A 154 2.93 -8.84 -21.08
N MET A 155 2.03 -9.59 -20.45
CA MET A 155 1.98 -11.05 -20.51
C MET A 155 0.63 -11.60 -21.00
N LYS A 156 -0.14 -10.85 -21.79
CA LYS A 156 -1.49 -11.27 -22.26
C LYS A 156 -1.58 -12.66 -22.89
N ILE A 157 -0.49 -13.18 -23.44
CA ILE A 157 -0.50 -14.44 -24.21
C ILE A 157 -0.08 -15.64 -23.36
N GLU A 158 0.66 -15.45 -22.26
CA GLU A 158 1.29 -16.55 -21.52
C GLU A 158 0.63 -16.87 -20.16
N TYR A 159 -0.38 -16.12 -19.74
CA TYR A 159 -1.06 -16.30 -18.47
C TYR A 159 -1.61 -17.71 -18.26
N ASN A 160 -2.14 -18.32 -19.33
CA ASN A 160 -2.70 -19.67 -19.29
C ASN A 160 -1.62 -20.74 -19.02
N ASN A 161 -0.37 -20.49 -19.40
CA ASN A 161 0.73 -21.43 -19.24
C ASN A 161 1.24 -21.50 -17.78
N PHE A 162 0.91 -20.52 -16.95
CA PHE A 162 1.34 -20.45 -15.55
C PHE A 162 0.25 -20.82 -14.54
N GLY A 163 -0.86 -21.40 -15.00
CA GLY A 163 -1.96 -21.85 -14.14
C GLY A 163 -2.87 -20.76 -13.61
N TYR A 164 -2.82 -19.57 -14.18
CA TYR A 164 -3.76 -18.49 -13.87
C TYR A 164 -5.02 -18.66 -14.74
N ASN A 165 -6.17 -18.82 -14.13
CA ASN A 165 -7.43 -19.08 -14.81
C ASN A 165 -8.07 -17.83 -15.46
N LYS A 166 -7.49 -16.65 -15.29
CA LYS A 166 -7.98 -15.40 -15.86
C LYS A 166 -6.83 -14.57 -16.41
N VAL A 167 -7.02 -14.07 -17.63
CA VAL A 167 -6.25 -12.91 -18.12
C VAL A 167 -6.70 -11.74 -17.26
N PHE A 168 -5.76 -11.15 -16.53
CA PHE A 168 -6.05 -10.01 -15.69
C PHE A 168 -6.16 -8.76 -16.56
N HIS A 169 -7.36 -8.24 -16.70
CA HIS A 169 -7.59 -6.89 -17.18
C HIS A 169 -7.80 -6.00 -15.95
N ARG A 170 -7.14 -4.85 -15.98
CA ARG A 170 -7.25 -3.82 -14.94
C ARG A 170 -8.69 -3.41 -14.66
N ASP A 171 -9.53 -3.46 -15.70
CA ASP A 171 -10.95 -3.11 -15.65
C ASP A 171 -11.81 -4.23 -15.01
N ASP A 172 -11.25 -5.43 -14.85
CA ASP A 172 -11.95 -6.58 -14.26
C ASP A 172 -11.87 -6.60 -12.72
N LEU A 173 -11.13 -5.67 -12.10
CA LEU A 173 -11.09 -5.51 -10.66
C LEU A 173 -12.43 -4.99 -10.15
N SER A 174 -13.10 -5.81 -9.35
CA SER A 174 -14.27 -5.32 -8.62
C SER A 174 -13.84 -4.43 -7.46
N TYR A 175 -14.05 -3.15 -7.59
CA TYR A 175 -13.87 -2.20 -6.50
C TYR A 175 -15.19 -2.04 -5.75
N SER A 176 -15.22 -2.32 -4.45
CA SER A 176 -16.25 -1.75 -3.61
C SER A 176 -15.68 -0.45 -3.02
N PHE A 177 -16.22 0.64 -3.48
CA PHE A 177 -15.63 1.95 -3.31
C PHE A 177 -16.40 2.79 -2.29
N ILE A 178 -15.71 3.31 -1.29
CA ILE A 178 -16.22 4.40 -0.47
C ILE A 178 -15.42 5.65 -0.88
N PRO A 179 -16.02 6.58 -1.65
CA PRO A 179 -15.33 7.80 -2.02
C PRO A 179 -15.11 8.63 -0.75
N GLN A 180 -13.86 8.84 -0.38
CA GLN A 180 -13.55 9.65 0.79
C GLN A 180 -13.25 11.11 0.41
N HIS A 181 -12.45 11.33 -0.63
CA HIS A 181 -12.17 12.65 -1.18
C HIS A 181 -11.77 12.55 -2.66
N LYS A 182 -12.16 13.52 -3.46
CA LYS A 182 -11.69 13.69 -4.84
C LYS A 182 -10.53 14.70 -4.84
N ILE A 183 -9.70 14.69 -5.89
CA ILE A 183 -8.67 15.73 -6.09
C ILE A 183 -9.30 17.13 -6.09
N SER A 184 -10.53 17.26 -6.64
CA SER A 184 -11.33 18.48 -6.60
C SER A 184 -11.62 18.99 -5.20
N ASP A 185 -11.54 18.15 -4.17
CA ASP A 185 -11.80 18.51 -2.78
C ASP A 185 -10.58 19.18 -2.14
N ILE A 186 -9.41 19.06 -2.79
CA ILE A 186 -8.19 19.80 -2.41
C ILE A 186 -8.27 21.17 -3.07
N THR A 187 -8.64 22.17 -2.31
CA THR A 187 -8.75 23.54 -2.85
C THR A 187 -7.38 24.09 -3.26
N LEU A 188 -7.37 24.92 -4.30
CA LEU A 188 -6.16 25.66 -4.72
C LEU A 188 -5.51 26.41 -3.54
N LYS A 189 -6.32 26.93 -2.62
CA LYS A 189 -5.86 27.58 -1.38
C LYS A 189 -5.06 26.64 -0.48
N GLN A 190 -5.46 25.36 -0.35
CA GLN A 190 -4.73 24.37 0.44
C GLN A 190 -3.41 24.00 -0.22
N LEU A 191 -3.40 23.86 -1.55
CA LEU A 191 -2.16 23.62 -2.32
C LEU A 191 -1.18 24.79 -2.20
N ILE A 192 -1.65 26.02 -2.33
CA ILE A 192 -0.82 27.23 -2.18
C ILE A 192 -0.27 27.33 -0.75
N LYS A 193 -1.08 27.07 0.27
CA LYS A 193 -0.64 27.10 1.67
C LYS A 193 0.46 26.06 1.95
N GLU A 194 0.33 24.88 1.42
CA GLU A 194 1.34 23.82 1.52
C GLU A 194 2.63 24.22 0.80
N PHE A 195 2.51 24.78 -0.40
CA PHE A 195 3.66 25.30 -1.16
C PHE A 195 4.44 26.37 -0.39
N ILE A 196 3.72 27.35 0.19
CA ILE A 196 4.33 28.42 1.00
C ILE A 196 5.01 27.84 2.25
N SER A 197 4.38 26.86 2.92
CA SER A 197 4.95 26.20 4.09
C SER A 197 6.28 25.52 3.76
N ARG A 198 6.35 24.81 2.64
CA ARG A 198 7.58 24.14 2.16
C ARG A 198 8.67 25.12 1.75
N LEU A 199 8.29 26.24 1.13
CA LEU A 199 9.24 27.31 0.82
C LEU A 199 9.88 27.87 2.09
N LYS A 200 9.07 28.17 3.12
CA LYS A 200 9.58 28.67 4.41
C LYS A 200 10.51 27.67 5.08
N GLU A 201 10.17 26.38 5.06
CA GLU A 201 11.01 25.32 5.61
C GLU A 201 12.35 25.22 4.87
N LYS A 202 12.32 25.26 3.54
CA LYS A 202 13.52 25.23 2.70
C LYS A 202 14.43 26.43 2.93
N MET A 203 13.83 27.60 3.06
CA MET A 203 14.58 28.83 3.40
C MET A 203 15.16 28.75 4.82
N GLY A 204 14.39 28.29 5.80
CA GLY A 204 14.86 28.12 7.17
C GLY A 204 16.03 27.12 7.30
N ARG A 205 16.04 26.04 6.50
CA ARG A 205 17.17 25.10 6.43
C ARG A 205 18.42 25.72 5.79
N LYS A 206 18.23 26.58 4.79
CA LYS A 206 19.36 27.29 4.14
C LYS A 206 20.01 28.27 5.08
N PHE A 207 19.24 29.00 5.87
CA PHE A 207 19.78 29.95 6.89
C PHE A 207 20.47 29.26 8.06
N ARG A 208 20.05 28.02 8.44
CA ARG A 208 20.72 27.22 9.49
C ARG A 208 22.04 26.61 9.02
N ARG A 209 22.28 26.50 7.72
CA ARG A 209 23.58 26.02 7.15
C ARG A 209 24.59 27.11 6.91
N LEU A 210 24.20 28.37 7.09
CA LEU A 210 25.05 29.53 6.93
C LEU A 210 25.48 30.17 8.27
N LYS A 211 25.10 29.54 9.38
CA LYS A 211 25.62 29.78 10.72
C LYS A 211 26.44 28.56 11.15
#